data_2d13fadb328600b21503ecc390f0c99a
#
_entry.id   2d13fadb328600b21503ecc390f0c99a
#
_cell.length_a   1.000
_cell.length_b   1.000
_cell.length_c   1.000
_cell.angle_alpha   90.00
_cell.angle_beta   90.00
_cell.angle_gamma   90.00
#
_symmetry.space_group_name_H-M   'P 1'
#
loop_
_entity.id
_entity.type
_entity.pdbx_description
1 polymer ?
#
loop_
_entity_poly.entity_id
_entity_poly.type
_entity_poly.pdbx_seq_one_letter_code
_entity_poly.pdbx_strand_id
1 'polypeptide(L)'
;MIERLKKLGLTSYESQAYIALIKLGDAEADEIAQNAKIPMGRIYNVLSGLEEAHLVRAQDTRPRRYACVDPATALMRLSNAKQEELRQASQEIQDLADDLTNELSGIVSRKTEKSFWTVAIGKKSHELIREIISGSRKELLFFMASKMTSERIRKELLKEDYVEIMTALYDAIKLGVEVKVILNNDVDFNKLEDSPIVKKMMIHIGKEFNCRLATIPATPFDIIDGENVLLQMLNPLNPDELFAVVNIRDEKLAEELRNKFFTIWDKAEVYCGKKHNSYIEH
;
A
#
# COMPACT_ATOMS: atom_id res chain seq x y z
N MET A 1 -12.98 -28.01 1.85
CA MET A 1 -12.43 -27.97 3.23
C MET A 1 -10.92 -28.22 3.22
N ILE A 2 -10.43 -29.27 2.59
CA ILE A 2 -8.98 -29.61 2.50
C ILE A 2 -8.15 -28.41 2.02
N GLU A 3 -8.50 -27.79 0.88
CA GLU A 3 -7.76 -26.63 0.34
C GLU A 3 -7.70 -25.42 1.31
N ARG A 4 -8.68 -25.27 2.18
CA ARG A 4 -8.68 -24.21 3.20
C ARG A 4 -7.70 -24.53 4.35
N LEU A 5 -7.63 -25.79 4.78
CA LEU A 5 -6.67 -26.26 5.78
C LEU A 5 -5.22 -26.19 5.25
N LYS A 6 -5.01 -26.51 3.97
CA LYS A 6 -3.71 -26.34 3.30
C LYS A 6 -3.23 -24.89 3.32
N LYS A 7 -4.12 -23.92 3.10
CA LYS A 7 -3.77 -22.49 3.22
C LYS A 7 -3.34 -22.08 4.62
N LEU A 8 -3.77 -22.83 5.64
CA LEU A 8 -3.34 -22.65 7.04
C LEU A 8 -2.07 -23.44 7.39
N GLY A 9 -1.45 -24.14 6.44
CA GLY A 9 -0.16 -24.79 6.61
C GLY A 9 -0.19 -26.31 6.68
N LEU A 10 -1.35 -26.97 6.66
CA LEU A 10 -1.42 -28.42 6.67
C LEU A 10 -1.12 -29.01 5.29
N THR A 11 -0.47 -30.15 5.24
CA THR A 11 -0.33 -30.95 4.03
C THR A 11 -1.67 -31.57 3.60
N SER A 12 -1.73 -32.12 2.40
CA SER A 12 -2.94 -32.81 1.92
C SER A 12 -3.33 -34.00 2.82
N TYR A 13 -2.37 -34.80 3.24
CA TYR A 13 -2.62 -35.95 4.10
C TYR A 13 -2.99 -35.53 5.53
N GLU A 14 -2.34 -34.54 6.10
CA GLU A 14 -2.71 -34.00 7.40
C GLU A 14 -4.14 -33.45 7.42
N SER A 15 -4.51 -32.70 6.36
CA SER A 15 -5.88 -32.20 6.20
C SER A 15 -6.92 -33.32 6.12
N GLN A 16 -6.59 -34.39 5.39
CA GLN A 16 -7.46 -35.57 5.25
C GLN A 16 -7.60 -36.35 6.59
N ALA A 17 -6.47 -36.61 7.25
CA ALA A 17 -6.44 -37.29 8.54
C ALA A 17 -7.20 -36.52 9.63
N TYR A 18 -6.97 -35.18 9.68
CA TYR A 18 -7.65 -34.31 10.65
C TYR A 18 -9.17 -34.31 10.45
N ILE A 19 -9.65 -34.21 9.19
CA ILE A 19 -11.09 -34.28 8.87
C ILE A 19 -11.67 -35.65 9.21
N ALA A 20 -10.94 -36.75 8.93
CA ALA A 20 -11.37 -38.09 9.25
C ALA A 20 -11.50 -38.26 10.75
N LEU A 21 -10.52 -37.83 11.52
CA LEU A 21 -10.51 -37.91 12.97
C LEU A 21 -11.61 -37.06 13.62
N ILE A 22 -11.92 -35.87 13.11
CA ILE A 22 -13.08 -35.08 13.58
C ILE A 22 -14.40 -35.87 13.42
N LYS A 23 -14.54 -36.64 12.34
CA LYS A 23 -15.75 -37.44 12.08
C LYS A 23 -15.83 -38.69 12.97
N LEU A 24 -14.68 -39.28 13.27
CA LEU A 24 -14.59 -40.50 14.08
C LEU A 24 -14.65 -40.23 15.60
N GLY A 25 -14.28 -38.99 16.00
CA GLY A 25 -14.15 -38.61 17.40
C GLY A 25 -12.79 -39.01 17.97
N ASP A 26 -12.61 -40.26 18.33
CA ASP A 26 -11.32 -40.88 18.67
C ASP A 26 -11.16 -42.18 17.91
N ALA A 27 -9.95 -42.48 17.44
CA ALA A 27 -9.71 -43.63 16.59
C ALA A 27 -8.25 -44.10 16.63
N GLU A 28 -8.03 -45.33 16.19
CA GLU A 28 -6.71 -45.89 15.97
C GLU A 28 -6.14 -45.44 14.62
N ALA A 29 -4.81 -45.53 14.45
CA ALA A 29 -4.14 -45.12 13.23
C ALA A 29 -4.69 -45.82 11.97
N ASP A 30 -5.03 -47.10 12.08
CA ASP A 30 -5.57 -47.91 11.00
C ASP A 30 -6.95 -47.42 10.55
N GLU A 31 -7.83 -47.10 11.50
CA GLU A 31 -9.18 -46.58 11.24
C GLU A 31 -9.08 -45.18 10.56
N ILE A 32 -8.16 -44.33 11.02
CA ILE A 32 -7.92 -43.03 10.45
C ILE A 32 -7.39 -43.18 9.02
N ALA A 33 -6.43 -44.07 8.80
CA ALA A 33 -5.83 -44.32 7.49
C ALA A 33 -6.86 -44.77 6.46
N GLN A 34 -7.72 -45.69 6.83
CA GLN A 34 -8.80 -46.20 5.99
C GLN A 34 -9.81 -45.10 5.64
N ASN A 35 -10.28 -44.34 6.64
CA ASN A 35 -11.27 -43.30 6.45
C ASN A 35 -10.73 -42.11 5.64
N ALA A 36 -9.48 -41.74 5.88
CA ALA A 36 -8.79 -40.65 5.16
C ALA A 36 -8.19 -41.09 3.81
N LYS A 37 -8.21 -42.37 3.47
CA LYS A 37 -7.58 -42.96 2.28
C LYS A 37 -6.07 -42.65 2.22
N ILE A 38 -5.38 -42.75 3.36
CA ILE A 38 -3.95 -42.55 3.50
C ILE A 38 -3.24 -43.90 3.52
N PRO A 39 -2.15 -44.10 2.77
CA PRO A 39 -1.36 -45.30 2.85
C PRO A 39 -0.84 -45.56 4.28
N MET A 40 -0.97 -46.82 4.78
CA MET A 40 -0.54 -47.19 6.13
C MET A 40 0.92 -46.79 6.43
N GLY A 41 1.82 -46.91 5.49
CA GLY A 41 3.23 -46.51 5.66
C GLY A 41 3.45 -45.02 5.91
N ARG A 42 2.41 -44.20 5.76
CA ARG A 42 2.50 -42.72 5.94
C ARG A 42 1.69 -42.22 7.13
N ILE A 43 0.73 -42.98 7.63
CA ILE A 43 -0.23 -42.48 8.63
C ILE A 43 0.46 -42.05 9.93
N TYR A 44 1.46 -42.77 10.39
CA TYR A 44 2.17 -42.40 11.62
C TYR A 44 2.93 -41.09 11.50
N ASN A 45 3.57 -40.83 10.37
CA ASN A 45 4.22 -39.55 10.11
C ASN A 45 3.20 -38.39 10.03
N VAL A 46 2.05 -38.62 9.40
CA VAL A 46 0.96 -37.64 9.31
C VAL A 46 0.38 -37.36 10.72
N LEU A 47 0.17 -38.37 11.52
CA LEU A 47 -0.34 -38.21 12.90
C LEU A 47 0.70 -37.52 13.79
N SER A 48 2.00 -37.83 13.63
CA SER A 48 3.09 -37.11 14.32
C SER A 48 3.08 -35.63 13.97
N GLY A 49 2.98 -35.28 12.68
CA GLY A 49 2.88 -33.86 12.26
C GLY A 49 1.67 -33.14 12.85
N LEU A 50 0.51 -33.80 12.90
CA LEU A 50 -0.68 -33.23 13.55
C LEU A 50 -0.53 -33.12 15.08
N GLU A 51 0.21 -34.02 15.72
CA GLU A 51 0.52 -33.98 17.15
C GLU A 51 1.52 -32.87 17.47
N GLU A 52 2.57 -32.69 16.66
CA GLU A 52 3.54 -31.60 16.74
C GLU A 52 2.88 -30.23 16.55
N ALA A 53 1.93 -30.14 15.62
CA ALA A 53 1.10 -28.96 15.42
C ALA A 53 0.05 -28.75 16.53
N HIS A 54 0.00 -29.64 17.52
CA HIS A 54 -0.98 -29.62 18.62
C HIS A 54 -2.44 -29.63 18.19
N LEU A 55 -2.75 -30.27 17.06
CA LEU A 55 -4.10 -30.42 16.52
C LEU A 55 -4.76 -31.73 16.97
N VAL A 56 -3.93 -32.70 17.31
CA VAL A 56 -4.31 -34.03 17.74
C VAL A 56 -3.58 -34.39 19.04
N ARG A 57 -4.18 -35.19 19.86
CA ARG A 57 -3.59 -35.80 21.08
C ARG A 57 -3.62 -37.29 20.95
N ALA A 58 -2.50 -37.91 21.25
CA ALA A 58 -2.43 -39.36 21.38
C ALA A 58 -2.70 -39.79 22.84
N GLN A 59 -3.44 -40.85 23.00
CA GLN A 59 -3.61 -41.53 24.30
C GLN A 59 -2.60 -42.67 24.41
N ASP A 60 -2.03 -42.82 25.57
CA ASP A 60 -1.06 -43.91 25.85
C ASP A 60 -1.78 -45.21 26.12
N THR A 61 -2.58 -45.67 25.15
CA THR A 61 -3.30 -46.93 25.15
C THR A 61 -2.63 -47.93 24.21
N ARG A 62 -2.96 -49.21 24.33
CA ARG A 62 -2.51 -50.25 23.39
C ARG A 62 -3.74 -50.99 22.83
N PRO A 63 -4.08 -50.78 21.56
CA PRO A 63 -3.44 -49.89 20.56
C PRO A 63 -3.59 -48.39 20.87
N ARG A 64 -2.66 -47.56 20.33
CA ARG A 64 -2.63 -46.10 20.54
C ARG A 64 -3.81 -45.44 19.86
N ARG A 65 -4.57 -44.65 20.60
CA ARG A 65 -5.71 -43.87 20.06
C ARG A 65 -5.40 -42.41 19.96
N TYR A 66 -5.99 -41.74 18.96
CA TYR A 66 -5.83 -40.36 18.66
C TYR A 66 -7.16 -39.63 18.74
N ALA A 67 -7.17 -38.44 19.31
CA ALA A 67 -8.35 -37.59 19.39
C ALA A 67 -8.01 -36.16 18.94
N CYS A 68 -8.95 -35.49 18.27
CA CYS A 68 -8.80 -34.10 17.89
C CYS A 68 -8.81 -33.16 19.10
N VAL A 69 -7.99 -32.15 19.05
CA VAL A 69 -8.19 -30.92 19.86
C VAL A 69 -9.44 -30.20 19.34
N ASP A 70 -10.13 -29.48 20.22
CA ASP A 70 -11.29 -28.68 19.81
C ASP A 70 -11.01 -27.91 18.54
N PRO A 71 -11.86 -28.04 17.49
CA PRO A 71 -11.61 -27.43 16.17
C PRO A 71 -11.41 -25.92 16.21
N ALA A 72 -12.10 -25.18 17.09
CA ALA A 72 -11.93 -23.74 17.19
C ALA A 72 -10.52 -23.39 17.70
N THR A 73 -10.07 -24.10 18.74
CA THR A 73 -8.71 -23.96 19.29
C THR A 73 -7.64 -24.38 18.28
N ALA A 74 -7.86 -25.45 17.54
CA ALA A 74 -6.94 -25.96 16.53
C ALA A 74 -6.78 -24.95 15.36
N LEU A 75 -7.89 -24.42 14.84
CA LEU A 75 -7.87 -23.44 13.76
C LEU A 75 -7.23 -22.11 14.19
N MET A 76 -7.45 -21.68 15.43
CA MET A 76 -6.79 -20.48 15.98
C MET A 76 -5.27 -20.68 16.04
N ARG A 77 -4.79 -21.86 16.49
CA ARG A 77 -3.34 -22.17 16.51
C ARG A 77 -2.72 -22.15 15.12
N LEU A 78 -3.37 -22.82 14.15
CA LEU A 78 -2.92 -22.81 12.76
C LEU A 78 -2.87 -21.39 12.18
N SER A 79 -3.91 -20.59 12.44
CA SER A 79 -3.96 -19.20 11.98
C SER A 79 -2.82 -18.39 12.57
N ASN A 80 -2.59 -18.48 13.89
CA ASN A 80 -1.52 -17.75 14.56
C ASN A 80 -0.12 -18.18 14.07
N ALA A 81 0.11 -19.48 13.91
CA ALA A 81 1.36 -20.00 13.39
C ALA A 81 1.63 -19.47 11.96
N LYS A 82 0.61 -19.49 11.10
CA LYS A 82 0.74 -18.99 9.73
C LYS A 82 0.93 -17.47 9.67
N GLN A 83 0.28 -16.71 10.55
CA GLN A 83 0.49 -15.26 10.65
C GLN A 83 1.92 -14.95 11.09
N GLU A 84 2.46 -15.69 12.06
CA GLU A 84 3.83 -15.50 12.53
C GLU A 84 4.86 -15.84 11.45
N GLU A 85 4.67 -16.94 10.70
CA GLU A 85 5.50 -17.28 9.54
C GLU A 85 5.51 -16.16 8.49
N LEU A 86 4.33 -15.62 8.16
CA LEU A 86 4.22 -14.52 7.20
C LEU A 86 4.85 -13.23 7.72
N ARG A 87 4.74 -12.96 9.03
CA ARG A 87 5.37 -11.81 9.67
C ARG A 87 6.90 -11.91 9.60
N GLN A 88 7.44 -13.08 9.91
CA GLN A 88 8.90 -13.32 9.83
C GLN A 88 9.40 -13.19 8.39
N ALA A 89 8.73 -13.81 7.42
CA ALA A 89 9.09 -13.68 6.01
C ALA A 89 9.03 -12.22 5.51
N SER A 90 8.04 -11.45 5.97
CA SER A 90 7.94 -10.03 5.65
C SER A 90 9.10 -9.22 6.23
N GLN A 91 9.49 -9.53 7.48
CA GLN A 91 10.63 -8.87 8.13
C GLN A 91 11.95 -9.18 7.42
N GLU A 92 12.19 -10.45 7.06
CA GLU A 92 13.40 -10.86 6.33
C GLU A 92 13.52 -10.13 4.99
N ILE A 93 12.40 -9.96 4.26
CA ILE A 93 12.37 -9.20 3.01
C ILE A 93 12.70 -7.73 3.26
N GLN A 94 12.19 -7.14 4.33
CA GLN A 94 12.48 -5.74 4.69
C GLN A 94 13.95 -5.56 5.03
N ASP A 95 14.51 -6.41 5.88
CA ASP A 95 15.90 -6.37 6.30
C ASP A 95 16.83 -6.53 5.09
N LEU A 96 16.53 -7.46 4.16
CA LEU A 96 17.28 -7.63 2.92
C LEU A 96 17.21 -6.39 2.03
N ALA A 97 16.04 -5.74 1.93
CA ALA A 97 15.89 -4.51 1.15
C ALA A 97 16.71 -3.35 1.74
N ASP A 98 16.75 -3.25 3.07
CA ASP A 98 17.53 -2.24 3.78
C ASP A 98 19.04 -2.48 3.62
N ASP A 99 19.49 -3.71 3.72
CA ASP A 99 20.89 -4.11 3.50
C ASP A 99 21.33 -3.80 2.06
N LEU A 100 20.53 -4.20 1.07
CA LEU A 100 20.81 -3.90 -0.34
C LEU A 100 20.81 -2.40 -0.62
N THR A 101 19.92 -1.64 0.02
CA THR A 101 19.88 -0.19 -0.10
C THR A 101 21.18 0.44 0.40
N ASN A 102 21.69 -0.04 1.53
CA ASN A 102 22.96 0.43 2.09
C ASN A 102 24.15 0.07 1.19
N GLU A 103 24.21 -1.17 0.70
CA GLU A 103 25.26 -1.61 -0.22
C GLU A 103 25.25 -0.80 -1.53
N LEU A 104 24.09 -0.65 -2.16
CA LEU A 104 23.94 0.08 -3.41
C LEU A 104 24.23 1.58 -3.25
N SER A 105 23.89 2.16 -2.10
CA SER A 105 24.21 3.56 -1.78
C SER A 105 25.71 3.83 -1.76
N GLY A 106 26.51 2.82 -1.38
CA GLY A 106 27.99 2.88 -1.44
C GLY A 106 28.54 2.80 -2.86
N ILE A 107 27.80 2.21 -3.79
CA ILE A 107 28.22 2.02 -5.20
C ILE A 107 27.80 3.23 -6.06
N VAL A 108 26.71 3.92 -5.69
CA VAL A 108 26.26 5.08 -6.45
C VAL A 108 27.32 6.17 -6.38
N SER A 109 28.12 6.26 -7.43
CA SER A 109 29.06 7.36 -7.62
C SER A 109 28.31 8.69 -7.55
N ARG A 110 28.61 9.49 -6.52
CA ARG A 110 28.22 10.89 -6.46
C ARG A 110 28.86 11.61 -7.62
N LYS A 111 28.29 11.56 -8.81
CA LYS A 111 28.50 12.53 -9.90
C LYS A 111 27.67 12.17 -11.11
N THR A 112 26.48 12.69 -11.17
CA THR A 112 25.94 13.13 -12.44
C THR A 112 25.45 14.55 -12.24
N GLU A 113 26.32 15.54 -12.45
CA GLU A 113 25.94 16.93 -12.72
C GLU A 113 25.15 17.06 -14.03
N LYS A 114 24.73 15.94 -14.61
CA LYS A 114 23.90 15.94 -15.82
C LYS A 114 22.45 15.80 -15.41
N SER A 115 21.68 16.84 -15.67
CA SER A 115 20.23 16.77 -15.57
C SER A 115 19.73 15.54 -16.35
N PHE A 116 19.00 14.68 -15.66
CA PHE A 116 18.36 13.52 -16.27
C PHE A 116 16.86 13.77 -16.34
N TRP A 117 16.25 13.51 -17.48
CA TRP A 117 14.83 13.72 -17.67
C TRP A 117 14.16 12.51 -18.32
N THR A 118 12.98 12.23 -17.85
CA THR A 118 12.11 11.15 -18.33
C THR A 118 10.80 11.77 -18.80
N VAL A 119 10.33 11.34 -19.97
CA VAL A 119 9.04 11.76 -20.51
C VAL A 119 8.11 10.56 -20.56
N ALA A 120 6.92 10.70 -19.99
CA ALA A 120 5.84 9.73 -20.11
C ALA A 120 4.64 10.37 -20.82
N ILE A 121 3.99 9.61 -21.71
CA ILE A 121 2.88 10.11 -22.55
C ILE A 121 1.66 9.19 -22.33
N GLY A 122 0.48 9.81 -22.28
CA GLY A 122 -0.79 9.11 -22.10
C GLY A 122 -0.87 8.36 -20.78
N LYS A 123 -1.25 7.07 -20.78
CA LYS A 123 -1.40 6.28 -19.55
C LYS A 123 -0.12 6.14 -18.73
N LYS A 124 1.03 6.09 -19.38
CA LYS A 124 2.33 6.03 -18.69
C LYS A 124 2.63 7.27 -17.85
N SER A 125 1.95 8.39 -18.10
CA SER A 125 2.09 9.60 -17.29
C SER A 125 1.64 9.37 -15.84
N HIS A 126 0.54 8.65 -15.63
CA HIS A 126 0.03 8.32 -14.29
C HIS A 126 0.95 7.32 -13.58
N GLU A 127 1.48 6.34 -14.29
CA GLU A 127 2.45 5.37 -13.78
C GLU A 127 3.72 6.09 -13.28
N LEU A 128 4.26 7.01 -14.08
CA LEU A 128 5.45 7.80 -13.70
C LEU A 128 5.19 8.68 -12.48
N ILE A 129 4.04 9.37 -12.42
CA ILE A 129 3.67 10.19 -11.26
C ILE A 129 3.60 9.31 -10.00
N ARG A 130 2.92 8.17 -10.08
CA ARG A 130 2.79 7.23 -8.96
C ARG A 130 4.15 6.72 -8.50
N GLU A 131 5.01 6.31 -9.42
CA GLU A 131 6.37 5.81 -9.11
C GLU A 131 7.17 6.85 -8.35
N ILE A 132 7.17 8.09 -8.81
CA ILE A 132 7.93 9.19 -8.19
C ILE A 132 7.37 9.52 -6.80
N ILE A 133 6.04 9.59 -6.63
CA ILE A 133 5.42 9.82 -5.32
C ILE A 133 5.74 8.69 -4.36
N SER A 134 5.64 7.43 -4.80
CA SER A 134 5.97 6.25 -3.95
C SER A 134 7.45 6.20 -3.56
N GLY A 135 8.33 6.78 -4.38
CA GLY A 135 9.77 6.89 -4.12
C GLY A 135 10.14 8.04 -3.18
N SER A 136 9.24 8.98 -2.90
CA SER A 136 9.53 10.17 -2.08
C SER A 136 9.87 9.84 -0.63
N ARG A 137 10.73 10.66 -0.02
CA ARG A 137 11.25 10.42 1.34
C ARG A 137 11.21 11.64 2.25
N LYS A 138 11.15 12.85 1.70
CA LYS A 138 11.28 14.10 2.46
C LYS A 138 10.07 15.01 2.28
N GLU A 139 9.84 15.50 1.05
CA GLU A 139 8.80 16.49 0.77
C GLU A 139 8.16 16.30 -0.61
N LEU A 140 6.90 16.67 -0.70
CA LEU A 140 6.12 16.76 -1.93
C LEU A 140 5.46 18.14 -1.99
N LEU A 141 5.82 18.96 -2.98
CA LEU A 141 5.30 20.28 -3.19
C LEU A 141 4.52 20.33 -4.50
N PHE A 142 3.22 20.54 -4.43
CA PHE A 142 2.34 20.44 -5.58
C PHE A 142 1.65 21.77 -5.91
N PHE A 143 1.58 22.09 -7.22
CA PHE A 143 0.63 23.05 -7.76
C PHE A 143 -0.54 22.32 -8.40
N MET A 144 -1.73 22.45 -7.85
CA MET A 144 -2.93 21.94 -8.51
C MET A 144 -3.51 23.03 -9.43
N ALA A 145 -3.34 22.83 -10.73
CA ALA A 145 -3.81 23.75 -11.75
C ALA A 145 -5.35 23.80 -11.84
N SER A 146 -5.84 24.95 -12.15
CA SER A 146 -7.17 25.45 -11.90
C SER A 146 -8.23 25.24 -12.96
N LYS A 147 -7.93 24.71 -14.09
CA LYS A 147 -9.00 24.47 -15.09
C LYS A 147 -9.77 23.19 -14.86
N MET A 148 -9.51 22.55 -13.74
CA MET A 148 -10.31 21.40 -13.30
C MET A 148 -11.63 21.93 -12.71
N THR A 149 -12.65 22.03 -13.52
CA THR A 149 -14.02 22.20 -13.00
C THR A 149 -14.32 21.08 -11.99
N SER A 150 -15.08 21.38 -10.96
CA SER A 150 -15.43 20.42 -9.91
C SER A 150 -15.99 19.09 -10.46
N GLU A 151 -16.68 19.10 -11.59
CA GLU A 151 -17.19 17.92 -12.27
C GLU A 151 -16.07 17.10 -12.91
N ARG A 152 -15.03 17.74 -13.40
CA ARG A 152 -13.87 17.09 -13.98
C ARG A 152 -12.99 16.44 -12.91
N ILE A 153 -12.67 17.14 -11.82
CA ILE A 153 -11.96 16.56 -10.67
C ILE A 153 -12.69 15.31 -10.20
N ARG A 154 -14.02 15.36 -10.12
CA ARG A 154 -14.84 14.22 -9.73
C ARG A 154 -14.73 13.04 -10.72
N LYS A 155 -14.72 13.32 -12.04
CA LYS A 155 -14.55 12.27 -13.08
C LYS A 155 -13.13 11.69 -13.07
N GLU A 156 -12.11 12.52 -12.89
CA GLU A 156 -10.72 12.06 -12.80
C GLU A 156 -10.48 11.25 -11.51
N LEU A 157 -10.98 11.70 -10.37
CA LEU A 157 -10.86 11.01 -9.08
C LEU A 157 -11.53 9.62 -9.07
N LEU A 158 -12.42 9.33 -10.02
CA LEU A 158 -13.05 8.02 -10.17
C LEU A 158 -12.27 7.08 -11.11
N LYS A 159 -11.26 7.59 -11.81
CA LYS A 159 -10.40 6.74 -12.65
C LYS A 159 -9.45 5.93 -11.77
N GLU A 160 -9.27 4.68 -12.11
CA GLU A 160 -8.43 3.72 -11.39
C GLU A 160 -7.00 4.25 -11.21
N ASP A 161 -6.40 4.78 -12.28
CA ASP A 161 -5.05 5.36 -12.29
C ASP A 161 -4.90 6.50 -11.26
N TYR A 162 -5.94 7.32 -11.09
CA TYR A 162 -5.91 8.42 -10.13
C TYR A 162 -6.05 7.95 -8.67
N VAL A 163 -6.83 6.90 -8.47
CA VAL A 163 -6.96 6.23 -7.16
C VAL A 163 -5.60 5.70 -6.70
N GLU A 164 -4.83 5.12 -7.61
CA GLU A 164 -3.48 4.62 -7.33
C GLU A 164 -2.51 5.75 -6.96
N ILE A 165 -2.54 6.89 -7.66
CA ILE A 165 -1.73 8.08 -7.32
C ILE A 165 -2.11 8.60 -5.92
N MET A 166 -3.41 8.69 -5.63
CA MET A 166 -3.88 9.14 -4.32
C MET A 166 -3.51 8.17 -3.20
N THR A 167 -3.50 6.89 -3.48
CA THR A 167 -3.04 5.86 -2.53
C THR A 167 -1.55 6.01 -2.26
N ALA A 168 -0.74 6.19 -3.30
CA ALA A 168 0.70 6.43 -3.15
C ALA A 168 1.00 7.70 -2.33
N LEU A 169 0.24 8.77 -2.55
CA LEU A 169 0.36 10.02 -1.77
C LEU A 169 0.00 9.79 -0.30
N TYR A 170 -1.08 9.06 -0.04
CA TYR A 170 -1.49 8.72 1.31
C TYR A 170 -0.44 7.87 2.05
N ASP A 171 0.16 6.90 1.36
CA ASP A 171 1.20 6.05 1.94
C ASP A 171 2.48 6.86 2.21
N ALA A 172 2.86 7.79 1.31
CA ALA A 172 3.99 8.70 1.53
C ALA A 172 3.79 9.55 2.80
N ILE A 173 2.59 10.11 2.99
CA ILE A 173 2.24 10.88 4.21
C ILE A 173 2.36 10.04 5.47
N LYS A 174 1.88 8.79 5.44
CA LYS A 174 2.03 7.86 6.57
C LYS A 174 3.48 7.55 6.91
N LEU A 175 4.36 7.58 5.93
CA LEU A 175 5.80 7.41 6.12
C LEU A 175 6.51 8.69 6.58
N GLY A 176 5.76 9.78 6.81
CA GLY A 176 6.28 11.04 7.34
C GLY A 176 6.77 12.01 6.26
N VAL A 177 6.41 11.81 4.99
CA VAL A 177 6.73 12.76 3.91
C VAL A 177 5.89 14.03 4.09
N GLU A 178 6.53 15.19 4.11
CA GLU A 178 5.85 16.49 4.20
C GLU A 178 5.18 16.84 2.88
N VAL A 179 3.87 17.09 2.89
CA VAL A 179 3.11 17.44 1.69
C VAL A 179 2.56 18.85 1.80
N LYS A 180 2.85 19.69 0.81
CA LYS A 180 2.28 21.04 0.67
C LYS A 180 1.63 21.19 -0.70
N VAL A 181 0.42 21.75 -0.72
CA VAL A 181 -0.35 21.95 -1.96
C VAL A 181 -0.81 23.38 -2.09
N ILE A 182 -0.50 24.00 -3.22
CA ILE A 182 -1.07 25.28 -3.62
C ILE A 182 -2.14 25.02 -4.67
N LEU A 183 -3.35 25.40 -4.33
CA LEU A 183 -4.51 25.30 -5.19
C LEU A 183 -4.78 26.65 -5.84
N ASN A 184 -5.22 26.66 -7.07
CA ASN A 184 -5.63 27.90 -7.70
C ASN A 184 -6.94 28.42 -7.08
N ASN A 185 -7.07 29.75 -6.99
CA ASN A 185 -8.18 30.45 -6.35
C ASN A 185 -9.56 30.16 -6.96
N ASP A 186 -9.63 29.59 -8.16
CA ASP A 186 -10.87 29.28 -8.88
C ASP A 186 -11.38 27.84 -8.66
N VAL A 187 -10.75 27.04 -7.79
CA VAL A 187 -11.19 25.69 -7.45
C VAL A 187 -12.32 25.74 -6.43
N ASP A 188 -13.48 25.24 -6.81
CA ASP A 188 -14.65 25.10 -5.91
C ASP A 188 -14.58 23.76 -5.13
N PHE A 189 -14.05 23.84 -3.91
CA PHE A 189 -13.87 22.66 -3.04
C PHE A 189 -15.16 22.11 -2.45
N ASN A 190 -16.22 22.91 -2.35
CA ASN A 190 -17.49 22.42 -1.78
C ASN A 190 -18.08 21.24 -2.56
N LYS A 191 -17.70 21.12 -3.84
CA LYS A 191 -18.12 20.02 -4.71
C LYS A 191 -17.17 18.81 -4.67
N LEU A 192 -15.98 18.93 -4.11
CA LEU A 192 -15.02 17.83 -3.93
C LEU A 192 -15.34 16.97 -2.70
N GLU A 193 -15.98 17.54 -1.70
CA GLU A 193 -16.36 16.86 -0.45
C GLU A 193 -17.30 15.67 -0.65
N ASP A 194 -17.96 15.55 -1.81
CA ASP A 194 -18.84 14.43 -2.12
C ASP A 194 -18.11 13.14 -2.56
N SER A 195 -16.80 13.21 -2.83
CA SER A 195 -16.00 12.04 -3.21
C SER A 195 -15.61 11.21 -1.98
N PRO A 196 -15.93 9.89 -1.92
CA PRO A 196 -15.53 9.03 -0.79
C PRO A 196 -14.01 8.95 -0.59
N ILE A 197 -13.23 9.09 -1.66
CA ILE A 197 -11.76 9.09 -1.62
C ILE A 197 -11.23 10.40 -1.04
N VAL A 198 -11.78 11.54 -1.48
CA VAL A 198 -11.43 12.85 -0.91
C VAL A 198 -11.80 12.91 0.56
N LYS A 199 -12.97 12.39 0.94
CA LYS A 199 -13.34 12.25 2.37
C LYS A 199 -12.35 11.42 3.17
N LYS A 200 -11.92 10.28 2.67
CA LYS A 200 -10.89 9.47 3.33
C LYS A 200 -9.57 10.23 3.46
N MET A 201 -9.14 10.88 2.41
CA MET A 201 -7.93 11.71 2.43
C MET A 201 -8.07 12.85 3.44
N MET A 202 -9.16 13.59 3.42
CA MET A 202 -9.40 14.71 4.33
C MET A 202 -9.48 14.28 5.81
N ILE A 203 -10.06 13.14 6.11
CA ILE A 203 -10.13 12.60 7.48
C ILE A 203 -8.74 12.20 8.00
N HIS A 204 -7.89 11.59 7.16
CA HIS A 204 -6.58 11.11 7.58
C HIS A 204 -5.46 12.16 7.43
N ILE A 205 -5.61 13.09 6.47
CA ILE A 205 -4.64 14.15 6.17
C ILE A 205 -4.98 15.47 6.91
N GLY A 206 -6.18 15.55 7.49
CA GLY A 206 -6.79 16.80 7.98
C GLY A 206 -6.03 17.56 9.07
N LYS A 207 -5.01 16.98 9.71
CA LYS A 207 -4.12 17.69 10.64
C LYS A 207 -2.73 18.01 10.05
N GLU A 208 -2.34 17.34 8.97
CA GLU A 208 -0.98 17.39 8.39
C GLU A 208 -0.98 17.93 6.95
N PHE A 209 -2.16 18.05 6.33
CA PHE A 209 -2.26 18.53 4.96
C PHE A 209 -2.21 20.04 4.89
N ASN A 210 -1.02 20.56 4.57
CA ASN A 210 -0.81 21.96 4.31
C ASN A 210 -1.35 22.32 2.92
N CYS A 211 -2.52 22.94 2.87
CA CYS A 211 -3.17 23.39 1.64
C CYS A 211 -3.41 24.91 1.70
N ARG A 212 -3.02 25.61 0.63
CA ARG A 212 -3.20 27.06 0.50
C ARG A 212 -3.79 27.44 -0.85
N LEU A 213 -4.44 28.58 -0.90
CA LEU A 213 -5.04 29.16 -2.11
C LEU A 213 -4.17 30.31 -2.62
N ALA A 214 -3.82 30.28 -3.90
CA ALA A 214 -3.11 31.36 -4.56
C ALA A 214 -3.36 31.34 -6.07
N THR A 215 -3.00 32.41 -6.75
CA THR A 215 -2.87 32.40 -8.21
C THR A 215 -1.61 31.62 -8.57
N ILE A 216 -1.76 30.50 -9.29
CA ILE A 216 -0.65 29.64 -9.65
C ILE A 216 0.01 30.07 -10.98
N PRO A 217 1.27 29.67 -11.26
CA PRO A 217 1.94 29.93 -12.52
C PRO A 217 1.16 29.32 -13.70
N ALA A 218 1.33 29.95 -14.88
CA ALA A 218 0.73 29.45 -16.12
C ALA A 218 1.20 28.03 -16.49
N THR A 219 2.42 27.70 -16.12
CA THR A 219 2.97 26.32 -16.20
C THR A 219 3.24 25.86 -14.77
N PRO A 220 2.31 25.09 -14.16
CA PRO A 220 2.52 24.55 -12.83
C PRO A 220 3.60 23.46 -12.86
N PHE A 221 4.29 23.35 -11.76
CA PHE A 221 5.33 22.34 -11.55
C PHE A 221 5.21 21.73 -10.15
N ASP A 222 5.61 20.49 -10.05
CA ASP A 222 5.66 19.80 -8.76
C ASP A 222 7.12 19.52 -8.42
N ILE A 223 7.45 19.52 -7.13
CA ILE A 223 8.80 19.27 -6.64
C ILE A 223 8.76 18.11 -5.66
N ILE A 224 9.66 17.16 -5.85
CA ILE A 224 9.75 15.95 -5.04
C ILE A 224 11.17 15.87 -4.46
N ASP A 225 11.26 15.82 -3.13
CA ASP A 225 12.49 15.69 -2.34
C ASP A 225 13.58 16.75 -2.61
N GLY A 226 13.24 17.85 -3.32
CA GLY A 226 14.18 18.88 -3.74
C GLY A 226 15.14 18.44 -4.85
N GLU A 227 14.88 17.30 -5.51
CA GLU A 227 15.73 16.73 -6.55
C GLU A 227 15.00 16.56 -7.89
N ASN A 228 13.71 16.28 -7.85
CA ASN A 228 12.88 16.03 -9.02
C ASN A 228 11.88 17.15 -9.23
N VAL A 229 11.75 17.58 -10.48
CA VAL A 229 10.73 18.54 -10.95
C VAL A 229 9.82 17.84 -11.92
N LEU A 230 8.52 17.77 -11.61
CA LEU A 230 7.50 17.26 -12.52
C LEU A 230 6.81 18.41 -13.23
N LEU A 231 6.82 18.39 -14.57
CA LEU A 231 6.06 19.28 -15.40
C LEU A 231 4.90 18.50 -16.04
N GLN A 232 3.68 18.96 -15.81
CA GLN A 232 2.49 18.36 -16.39
C GLN A 232 2.08 19.11 -17.64
N MET A 233 1.99 18.41 -18.76
CA MET A 233 1.59 18.96 -20.04
C MET A 233 0.16 18.53 -20.37
N LEU A 234 -0.75 19.48 -20.52
CA LEU A 234 -2.12 19.22 -20.92
C LEU A 234 -2.19 18.99 -22.44
N ASN A 235 -3.17 18.19 -22.85
CA ASN A 235 -3.41 17.89 -24.26
C ASN A 235 -3.83 19.19 -25.01
N PRO A 236 -3.07 19.64 -26.02
CA PRO A 236 -3.41 20.85 -26.76
C PRO A 236 -4.77 20.82 -27.46
N LEU A 237 -5.25 19.61 -27.82
CA LEU A 237 -6.54 19.43 -28.47
C LEU A 237 -7.68 19.23 -27.49
N ASN A 238 -7.38 18.79 -26.28
CA ASN A 238 -8.33 18.64 -25.19
C ASN A 238 -7.67 19.05 -23.87
N PRO A 239 -7.67 20.34 -23.53
CA PRO A 239 -7.01 20.87 -22.34
C PRO A 239 -7.47 20.25 -21.02
N ASP A 240 -8.46 19.40 -21.12
CA ASP A 240 -9.00 18.63 -20.00
C ASP A 240 -8.29 17.30 -19.75
N GLU A 241 -7.36 16.90 -20.59
CA GLU A 241 -6.63 15.66 -20.46
C GLU A 241 -5.13 15.91 -20.24
N LEU A 242 -4.54 15.09 -19.38
CA LEU A 242 -3.09 15.04 -19.23
C LEU A 242 -2.51 14.37 -20.50
N PHE A 243 -1.66 15.09 -21.23
CA PHE A 243 -0.99 14.59 -22.42
C PHE A 243 0.31 13.87 -22.08
N ALA A 244 1.15 14.56 -21.29
CA ALA A 244 2.47 14.07 -20.94
C ALA A 244 2.92 14.59 -19.57
N VAL A 245 3.85 13.86 -18.97
CA VAL A 245 4.59 14.31 -17.79
C VAL A 245 6.07 14.24 -18.10
N VAL A 246 6.79 15.32 -17.77
CA VAL A 246 8.25 15.38 -17.83
C VAL A 246 8.78 15.41 -16.41
N ASN A 247 9.54 14.39 -16.01
CA ASN A 247 10.30 14.40 -14.78
C ASN A 247 11.73 14.86 -15.10
N ILE A 248 12.19 15.90 -14.45
CA ILE A 248 13.55 16.45 -14.57
C ILE A 248 14.23 16.23 -13.23
N ARG A 249 15.26 15.39 -13.19
CA ARG A 249 16.11 15.24 -12.02
C ARG A 249 17.29 16.19 -12.13
N ASP A 250 17.19 17.30 -11.44
CA ASP A 250 18.19 18.38 -11.43
C ASP A 250 18.02 19.16 -10.12
N GLU A 251 18.94 18.95 -9.18
CA GLU A 251 18.89 19.56 -7.85
C GLU A 251 18.88 21.12 -7.91
N LYS A 252 19.65 21.70 -8.84
CA LYS A 252 19.73 23.16 -8.95
C LYS A 252 18.41 23.75 -9.44
N LEU A 253 17.83 23.15 -10.48
CA LEU A 253 16.51 23.55 -10.98
C LEU A 253 15.44 23.35 -9.91
N ALA A 254 15.47 22.22 -9.22
CA ALA A 254 14.52 21.91 -8.15
C ALA A 254 14.63 22.94 -7.01
N GLU A 255 15.82 23.35 -6.61
CA GLU A 255 16.04 24.39 -5.60
C GLU A 255 15.50 25.76 -6.06
N GLU A 256 15.78 26.19 -7.29
CA GLU A 256 15.27 27.43 -7.84
C GLU A 256 13.73 27.47 -7.86
N LEU A 257 13.11 26.37 -8.28
CA LEU A 257 11.66 26.25 -8.33
C LEU A 257 11.04 26.07 -6.93
N ARG A 258 11.73 25.41 -6.02
CA ARG A 258 11.35 25.31 -4.61
C ARG A 258 11.27 26.69 -3.96
N ASN A 259 12.26 27.52 -4.18
CA ASN A 259 12.26 28.91 -3.69
C ASN A 259 11.09 29.70 -4.27
N LYS A 260 10.75 29.46 -5.54
CA LYS A 260 9.59 30.09 -6.19
C LYS A 260 8.28 29.60 -5.58
N PHE A 261 8.17 28.29 -5.29
CA PHE A 261 7.01 27.70 -4.61
C PHE A 261 6.80 28.38 -3.26
N PHE A 262 7.82 28.45 -2.41
CA PHE A 262 7.69 29.07 -1.09
C PHE A 262 7.41 30.58 -1.14
N THR A 263 7.91 31.29 -2.15
CA THR A 263 7.54 32.68 -2.36
C THR A 263 6.03 32.88 -2.60
N ILE A 264 5.40 31.92 -3.27
CA ILE A 264 3.94 31.91 -3.49
C ILE A 264 3.24 31.42 -2.23
N TRP A 265 3.75 30.34 -1.63
CA TRP A 265 3.22 29.73 -0.42
C TRP A 265 3.05 30.73 0.73
N ASP A 266 4.06 31.56 0.99
CA ASP A 266 4.04 32.50 2.11
C ASP A 266 3.00 33.62 1.94
N LYS A 267 2.61 33.91 0.69
CA LYS A 267 1.58 34.91 0.33
C LYS A 267 0.20 34.28 0.14
N ALA A 268 0.12 32.95 0.08
CA ALA A 268 -1.12 32.23 -0.19
C ALA A 268 -2.02 32.19 1.05
N GLU A 269 -3.33 32.25 0.83
CA GLU A 269 -4.33 32.14 1.90
C GLU A 269 -4.42 30.70 2.39
N VAL A 270 -4.43 30.49 3.71
CA VAL A 270 -4.61 29.17 4.30
C VAL A 270 -6.00 28.66 3.96
N TYR A 271 -6.07 27.52 3.30
CA TYR A 271 -7.35 26.86 3.07
C TYR A 271 -7.78 26.12 4.33
N CYS A 272 -8.65 26.75 5.11
CA CYS A 272 -9.37 26.11 6.20
C CYS A 272 -10.71 25.67 5.64
N GLY A 273 -10.90 24.37 5.40
CA GLY A 273 -12.20 23.82 5.04
C GLY A 273 -13.25 24.28 6.07
N LYS A 274 -14.17 25.13 5.67
CA LYS A 274 -15.14 25.80 6.54
C LYS A 274 -16.12 24.86 7.28
N LYS A 275 -15.97 23.52 7.16
CA LYS A 275 -16.88 22.53 7.75
C LYS A 275 -16.20 21.42 8.58
N HIS A 276 -14.92 21.52 8.90
CA HIS A 276 -14.26 20.43 9.64
C HIS A 276 -14.42 20.48 11.16
N ASN A 277 -15.06 21.51 11.73
CA ASN A 277 -15.35 21.55 13.18
C ASN A 277 -16.56 20.70 13.62
N SER A 278 -17.31 20.06 12.70
CA SER A 278 -18.48 19.24 13.05
C SER A 278 -18.22 17.73 13.10
N TYR A 279 -17.00 17.26 12.81
CA TYR A 279 -16.66 15.83 12.82
C TYR A 279 -15.65 15.44 13.91
N ILE A 280 -15.23 16.38 14.77
CA ILE A 280 -14.28 16.12 15.88
C ILE A 280 -14.99 15.94 17.22
N GLU A 281 -16.31 16.17 17.29
CA GLU A 281 -17.10 15.88 18.49
C GLU A 281 -18.07 14.72 18.20
N HIS A 282 -17.57 13.49 18.23
CA HIS A 282 -18.32 12.30 18.71
C HIS A 282 -17.36 11.10 18.76
#